data_7ccbc7f6f39280d4c274a241d5f271bf
#
_entry.id   7ccbc7f6f39280d4c274a241d5f271bf
#
_cell.length_a   1.000
_cell.length_b   1.000
_cell.length_c   1.000
_cell.angle_alpha   90.00
_cell.angle_beta   90.00
_cell.angle_gamma   90.00
#
_symmetry.space_group_name_H-M   'P 1'
#
loop_
_entity.id
_entity.type
_entity.pdbx_description
1 polymer ?
#
loop_
_entity_poly.entity_id
_entity_poly.type
_entity_poly.pdbx_seq_one_letter_code
_entity_poly.pdbx_strand_id
1 'polypeptide(L)'
;MSCGVSLAGTRRRYCGVECRQTLRRKLNARTGLLRALNTRYASFYFTDAVIVMDVLPYNASEIFSFIYPRTKKSPPAQDFCRMSDTLGNAWWAERRRTNKKYLANMHVLNRARRGGKGVENINPVETRMPSVRGKALIRLRLGRGDLELKEVHKRIKKAFRAQAMIHHPDKGGNNAAFRNVVHAYEELISWAESPSFVTRRGFPDKWFYDGSRNRWVQPTPEPKG
;
A
#
# COMPACT_ATOMS: atom_id res chain seq x y z
N MET A 1 7.75 3.43 -8.96
CA MET A 1 8.68 2.55 -8.25
C MET A 1 8.41 1.05 -8.41
N SER A 2 7.24 0.53 -8.69
CA SER A 2 7.09 -0.90 -9.01
C SER A 2 7.49 -1.24 -10.45
N CYS A 3 7.64 -0.25 -11.31
CA CYS A 3 8.05 -0.38 -12.71
C CYS A 3 9.48 0.11 -13.02
N GLY A 4 10.20 0.66 -12.03
CA GLY A 4 11.56 1.18 -12.21
C GLY A 4 11.67 2.59 -12.81
N VAL A 5 10.55 3.24 -13.14
CA VAL A 5 10.55 4.61 -13.67
C VAL A 5 10.95 5.60 -12.56
N SER A 6 11.91 6.47 -12.86
CA SER A 6 12.30 7.55 -11.95
C SER A 6 11.16 8.56 -11.77
N LEU A 7 10.90 8.96 -10.55
CA LEU A 7 9.87 9.94 -10.18
C LEU A 7 10.52 11.27 -9.74
N ALA A 8 11.62 11.65 -10.36
CA ALA A 8 12.35 12.88 -10.02
C ALA A 8 11.37 14.08 -9.92
N GLY A 9 11.47 14.82 -8.81
CA GLY A 9 10.73 16.06 -8.58
C GLY A 9 9.26 15.91 -8.16
N THR A 10 8.73 14.70 -7.93
CA THR A 10 7.34 14.52 -7.48
C THR A 10 7.25 13.92 -6.07
N ARG A 11 6.29 14.38 -5.24
CA ARG A 11 5.94 13.73 -3.96
C ARG A 11 5.26 12.36 -4.15
N ARG A 12 5.11 11.89 -5.39
CA ARG A 12 4.45 10.62 -5.70
C ARG A 12 5.39 9.45 -5.44
N ARG A 13 4.87 8.42 -4.76
CA ARG A 13 5.60 7.15 -4.50
C ARG A 13 5.47 6.14 -5.64
N TYR A 14 4.55 6.34 -6.57
CA TYR A 14 4.25 5.47 -7.71
C TYR A 14 4.00 6.30 -8.94
N CYS A 15 4.45 5.81 -10.10
CA CYS A 15 4.23 6.46 -11.39
C CYS A 15 2.73 6.48 -11.79
N GLY A 16 1.93 5.56 -11.25
CA GLY A 16 0.50 5.49 -11.52
C GLY A 16 -0.22 4.48 -10.64
N VAL A 17 -1.54 4.41 -10.80
CA VAL A 17 -2.42 3.49 -10.07
C VAL A 17 -2.08 2.04 -10.39
N GLU A 18 -1.80 1.72 -11.66
CA GLU A 18 -1.45 0.37 -12.12
C GLU A 18 -0.16 -0.14 -11.49
N CYS A 19 0.85 0.74 -11.37
CA CYS A 19 2.11 0.43 -10.71
C CYS A 19 1.89 0.03 -9.25
N ARG A 20 1.05 0.75 -8.53
CA ARG A 20 0.66 0.45 -7.16
C ARG A 20 -0.14 -0.85 -7.06
N GLN A 21 -1.09 -1.07 -7.97
CA GLN A 21 -1.89 -2.29 -8.00
C GLN A 21 -1.04 -3.53 -8.33
N THR A 22 -0.07 -3.38 -9.22
CA THR A 22 0.88 -4.46 -9.55
C THR A 22 1.72 -4.85 -8.34
N LEU A 23 2.26 -3.88 -7.58
CA LEU A 23 2.96 -4.17 -6.34
C LEU A 23 2.03 -4.87 -5.34
N ARG A 24 0.82 -4.34 -5.14
CA ARG A 24 -0.18 -4.95 -4.25
C ARG A 24 -0.48 -6.41 -4.62
N ARG A 25 -0.67 -6.72 -5.92
CA ARG A 25 -0.92 -8.09 -6.37
C ARG A 25 0.26 -9.01 -6.05
N LYS A 26 1.49 -8.56 -6.32
CA LYS A 26 2.70 -9.34 -6.04
C LYS A 26 2.90 -9.60 -4.55
N LEU A 27 2.64 -8.60 -3.69
CA LEU A 27 2.68 -8.75 -2.23
C LEU A 27 1.64 -9.76 -1.75
N ASN A 28 0.38 -9.62 -2.19
CA ASN A 28 -0.70 -10.52 -1.76
C ASN A 28 -0.55 -11.95 -2.27
N ALA A 29 0.07 -12.16 -3.43
CA ALA A 29 0.36 -13.49 -3.94
C ALA A 29 1.37 -14.27 -3.07
N ARG A 30 2.10 -13.59 -2.18
CA ARG A 30 3.17 -14.18 -1.35
C ARG A 30 2.90 -14.09 0.16
N THR A 31 1.65 -14.09 0.55
CA THR A 31 1.27 -14.10 1.98
C THR A 31 1.46 -15.47 2.63
N GLY A 32 1.65 -16.53 1.85
CA GLY A 32 1.82 -17.88 2.35
C GLY A 32 2.96 -18.03 3.36
N LEU A 33 4.12 -17.42 3.09
CA LEU A 33 5.25 -17.40 4.01
C LEU A 33 4.89 -16.73 5.34
N LEU A 34 4.24 -15.57 5.30
CA LEU A 34 3.85 -14.82 6.50
C LEU A 34 2.85 -15.62 7.36
N ARG A 35 1.92 -16.32 6.72
CA ARG A 35 1.01 -17.26 7.41
C ARG A 35 1.77 -18.41 8.04
N ALA A 36 2.73 -19.00 7.32
CA ALA A 36 3.54 -20.09 7.82
C ALA A 36 4.34 -19.67 9.06
N LEU A 37 4.90 -18.44 9.06
CA LEU A 37 5.62 -17.84 10.18
C LEU A 37 4.70 -17.38 11.34
N ASN A 38 3.38 -17.56 11.23
CA ASN A 38 2.41 -17.09 12.22
C ASN A 38 2.53 -15.58 12.48
N THR A 39 2.63 -14.80 11.41
CA THR A 39 2.88 -13.35 11.47
C THR A 39 1.65 -12.59 11.91
N ARG A 40 1.76 -11.82 12.99
CA ARG A 40 0.76 -10.86 13.46
C ARG A 40 0.76 -9.61 12.58
N TYR A 41 1.92 -9.00 12.43
CA TYR A 41 2.14 -7.82 11.59
C TYR A 41 3.43 -7.98 10.78
N ALA A 42 3.44 -7.41 9.58
CA ALA A 42 4.68 -7.19 8.85
C ALA A 42 4.63 -5.82 8.15
N SER A 43 5.79 -5.26 7.90
CA SER A 43 5.93 -4.08 7.05
C SER A 43 6.90 -4.34 5.92
N PHE A 44 6.67 -3.69 4.77
CA PHE A 44 7.57 -3.75 3.63
C PHE A 44 7.84 -2.33 3.13
N TYR A 45 9.12 -2.01 3.01
CA TYR A 45 9.61 -0.78 2.42
C TYR A 45 10.93 -1.03 1.70
N PHE A 46 11.42 -0.03 1.01
CA PHE A 46 12.67 -0.15 0.24
C PHE A 46 13.33 1.21 0.09
N THR A 47 14.63 1.15 -0.06
CA THR A 47 15.53 2.26 -0.46
C THR A 47 16.08 1.97 -1.86
N ASP A 48 17.02 2.77 -2.31
CA ASP A 48 17.73 2.50 -3.57
C ASP A 48 18.69 1.30 -3.46
N ALA A 49 19.19 1.01 -2.24
CA ALA A 49 20.15 -0.06 -1.99
C ALA A 49 19.52 -1.38 -1.53
N VAL A 50 18.45 -1.33 -0.72
CA VAL A 50 17.89 -2.52 -0.06
C VAL A 50 16.37 -2.52 -0.09
N ILE A 51 15.80 -3.73 0.00
CA ILE A 51 14.43 -3.96 0.43
C ILE A 51 14.45 -4.50 1.85
N VAL A 52 13.45 -4.13 2.63
CA VAL A 52 13.29 -4.53 4.02
C VAL A 52 11.89 -5.06 4.25
N MET A 53 11.79 -6.24 4.85
CA MET A 53 10.56 -6.80 5.35
C MET A 53 10.74 -7.06 6.85
N ASP A 54 10.03 -6.27 7.66
CA ASP A 54 9.96 -6.47 9.10
C ASP A 54 8.78 -7.38 9.41
N VAL A 55 8.98 -8.36 10.26
CA VAL A 55 7.97 -9.36 10.63
C VAL A 55 7.87 -9.45 12.15
N LEU A 56 6.66 -9.39 12.68
CA LEU A 56 6.34 -9.65 14.08
C LEU A 56 5.41 -10.87 14.15
N PRO A 57 5.89 -12.06 14.54
CA PRO A 57 5.04 -13.22 14.82
C PRO A 57 4.14 -12.99 16.04
N TYR A 58 3.00 -13.72 16.13
CA TYR A 58 2.10 -13.62 17.28
C TYR A 58 2.77 -13.96 18.61
N ASN A 59 3.71 -14.89 18.60
CA ASN A 59 4.38 -15.40 19.79
C ASN A 59 5.77 -14.77 20.02
N ALA A 60 6.03 -13.58 19.43
CA ALA A 60 7.28 -12.87 19.60
C ALA A 60 7.05 -11.45 20.12
N SER A 61 7.96 -10.98 20.94
CA SER A 61 8.05 -9.61 21.43
C SER A 61 9.06 -8.75 20.67
N GLU A 62 9.74 -9.34 19.69
CA GLU A 62 10.76 -8.67 18.89
C GLU A 62 10.46 -8.74 17.38
N ILE A 63 10.97 -7.76 16.64
CA ILE A 63 10.84 -7.69 15.19
C ILE A 63 12.00 -8.45 14.52
N PHE A 64 11.64 -9.25 13.53
CA PHE A 64 12.56 -9.96 12.66
C PHE A 64 12.69 -9.21 11.33
N SER A 65 13.85 -8.57 11.07
CA SER A 65 14.08 -7.75 9.88
C SER A 65 14.85 -8.53 8.81
N PHE A 66 14.18 -8.83 7.71
CA PHE A 66 14.78 -9.42 6.51
C PHE A 66 15.25 -8.28 5.59
N ILE A 67 16.56 -8.15 5.41
CA ILE A 67 17.20 -7.09 4.63
C ILE A 67 17.89 -7.73 3.44
N TYR A 68 17.48 -7.37 2.23
CA TYR A 68 18.02 -7.91 0.97
C TYR A 68 18.48 -6.79 0.06
N PRO A 69 19.62 -6.96 -0.62
CA PRO A 69 20.10 -5.97 -1.57
C PRO A 69 19.15 -5.86 -2.77
N ARG A 70 19.03 -4.65 -3.31
CA ARG A 70 18.35 -4.40 -4.54
C ARG A 70 19.13 -4.93 -5.73
N THR A 71 18.44 -5.49 -6.70
CA THR A 71 19.06 -5.84 -7.98
C THR A 71 19.03 -4.62 -8.90
N LYS A 72 20.18 -4.27 -9.50
CA LYS A 72 20.28 -3.17 -10.47
C LYS A 72 19.19 -3.28 -11.53
N LYS A 73 18.53 -2.16 -11.82
CA LYS A 73 17.43 -2.05 -12.80
C LYS A 73 16.18 -2.91 -12.51
N SER A 74 16.12 -3.62 -11.37
CA SER A 74 14.94 -4.41 -11.01
C SER A 74 13.93 -3.58 -10.23
N PRO A 75 12.61 -3.72 -10.53
CA PRO A 75 11.58 -3.08 -9.71
C PRO A 75 11.57 -3.65 -8.28
N PRO A 76 11.30 -2.85 -7.23
CA PRO A 76 11.22 -3.32 -5.84
C PRO A 76 10.24 -4.49 -5.63
N ALA A 77 9.17 -4.51 -6.41
CA ALA A 77 8.20 -5.60 -6.39
C ALA A 77 8.81 -6.95 -6.82
N GLN A 78 9.79 -6.94 -7.73
CA GLN A 78 10.47 -8.15 -8.17
C GLN A 78 11.50 -8.60 -7.13
N ASP A 79 12.21 -7.65 -6.50
CA ASP A 79 13.12 -7.94 -5.39
C ASP A 79 12.36 -8.56 -4.21
N PHE A 80 11.17 -8.03 -3.88
CA PHE A 80 10.28 -8.63 -2.88
C PHE A 80 9.88 -10.07 -3.25
N CYS A 81 9.55 -10.32 -4.52
CA CYS A 81 9.22 -11.66 -4.97
C CYS A 81 10.38 -12.63 -4.74
N ARG A 82 11.60 -12.25 -5.16
CA ARG A 82 12.79 -13.09 -4.97
C ARG A 82 13.07 -13.37 -3.48
N MET A 83 13.03 -12.33 -2.65
CA MET A 83 13.21 -12.49 -1.20
C MET A 83 12.18 -13.47 -0.62
N SER A 84 10.90 -13.27 -0.94
CA SER A 84 9.82 -14.12 -0.41
C SER A 84 9.92 -15.56 -0.91
N ASP A 85 10.30 -15.76 -2.17
CA ASP A 85 10.47 -17.09 -2.77
C ASP A 85 11.68 -17.80 -2.15
N THR A 86 12.81 -17.09 -1.93
CA THR A 86 14.00 -17.64 -1.25
C THR A 86 13.69 -18.09 0.18
N LEU A 87 13.00 -17.24 0.94
CA LEU A 87 12.62 -17.54 2.33
C LEU A 87 11.57 -18.67 2.37
N GLY A 88 10.61 -18.66 1.45
CA GLY A 88 9.60 -19.70 1.32
C GLY A 88 10.19 -21.06 0.98
N ASN A 89 11.13 -21.12 0.03
CA ASN A 89 11.83 -22.35 -0.33
C ASN A 89 12.65 -22.90 0.84
N ALA A 90 13.33 -22.03 1.59
CA ALA A 90 14.06 -22.44 2.80
C ALA A 90 13.13 -23.00 3.87
N TRP A 91 11.96 -22.37 4.07
CA TRP A 91 10.94 -22.84 4.99
C TRP A 91 10.43 -24.24 4.60
N TRP A 92 10.12 -24.43 3.32
CA TRP A 92 9.62 -25.74 2.82
C TRP A 92 10.69 -26.82 2.86
N ALA A 93 11.94 -26.51 2.55
CA ALA A 93 13.04 -27.46 2.65
C ALA A 93 13.20 -27.98 4.08
N GLU A 94 13.21 -27.08 5.06
CA GLU A 94 13.33 -27.42 6.47
C GLU A 94 12.08 -28.16 6.99
N ARG A 95 10.88 -27.76 6.53
CA ARG A 95 9.63 -28.40 6.88
C ARG A 95 9.59 -29.86 6.40
N ARG A 96 10.08 -30.13 5.19
CA ARG A 96 10.18 -31.50 4.66
C ARG A 96 11.23 -32.32 5.40
N ARG A 97 12.38 -31.71 5.71
CA ARG A 97 13.48 -32.37 6.41
C ARG A 97 13.09 -32.81 7.83
N THR A 98 12.43 -31.93 8.57
CA THR A 98 12.15 -32.12 10.00
C THR A 98 10.76 -32.63 10.31
N ASN A 99 9.85 -32.50 9.36
CA ASN A 99 8.40 -32.67 9.53
C ASN A 99 7.78 -31.80 10.65
N LYS A 100 8.49 -30.76 11.14
CA LYS A 100 8.08 -29.89 12.25
C LYS A 100 7.99 -28.43 11.81
N LYS A 101 6.78 -27.83 11.93
CA LYS A 101 6.52 -26.44 11.52
C LYS A 101 7.35 -25.45 12.32
N TYR A 102 7.49 -25.64 13.63
CA TYR A 102 8.23 -24.71 14.47
C TYR A 102 9.71 -24.64 14.11
N LEU A 103 10.36 -25.77 13.74
CA LEU A 103 11.75 -25.78 13.28
C LEU A 103 11.91 -25.02 11.96
N ALA A 104 10.98 -25.19 11.02
CA ALA A 104 10.99 -24.43 9.78
C ALA A 104 10.82 -22.92 10.03
N ASN A 105 9.96 -22.53 10.99
CA ASN A 105 9.82 -21.14 11.39
C ASN A 105 11.13 -20.60 11.99
N MET A 106 11.72 -21.31 12.95
CA MET A 106 12.98 -20.89 13.58
C MET A 106 14.12 -20.82 12.56
N HIS A 107 14.21 -21.79 11.64
CA HIS A 107 15.19 -21.78 10.57
C HIS A 107 15.14 -20.52 9.70
N VAL A 108 13.94 -20.06 9.35
CA VAL A 108 13.74 -18.84 8.56
C VAL A 108 13.98 -17.60 9.43
N LEU A 109 13.38 -17.52 10.63
CA LEU A 109 13.50 -16.35 11.50
C LEU A 109 14.94 -16.09 11.95
N ASN A 110 15.77 -17.14 12.10
CA ASN A 110 17.19 -17.00 12.43
C ASN A 110 18.03 -16.34 11.32
N ARG A 111 17.50 -16.20 10.10
CA ARG A 111 18.14 -15.44 9.00
C ARG A 111 17.87 -13.93 9.07
N ALA A 112 16.95 -13.52 9.92
CA ALA A 112 16.61 -12.12 10.11
C ALA A 112 17.56 -11.44 11.09
N ARG A 113 17.75 -10.13 10.93
CA ARG A 113 18.30 -9.28 11.99
C ARG A 113 17.30 -9.17 13.13
N ARG A 114 17.77 -9.31 14.36
CA ARG A 114 16.99 -9.13 15.58
C ARG A 114 17.40 -7.86 16.31
N GLY A 115 16.52 -7.30 17.14
CA GLY A 115 16.85 -6.31 18.15
C GLY A 115 17.19 -4.90 17.66
N GLY A 116 16.87 -4.54 16.42
CA GLY A 116 17.14 -3.20 15.91
C GLY A 116 15.96 -2.21 15.98
N LYS A 117 14.75 -2.68 16.27
CA LYS A 117 13.53 -1.85 16.23
C LYS A 117 12.55 -2.27 17.31
N GLY A 118 11.98 -1.30 18.01
CA GLY A 118 10.91 -1.55 18.95
C GLY A 118 9.62 -1.98 18.23
N VAL A 119 8.75 -2.68 18.97
CA VAL A 119 7.47 -3.21 18.44
C VAL A 119 6.56 -2.08 17.93
N GLU A 120 6.70 -0.87 18.46
CA GLU A 120 5.99 0.33 18.01
C GLU A 120 6.23 0.63 16.53
N ASN A 121 7.38 0.27 15.98
CA ASN A 121 7.70 0.49 14.56
C ASN A 121 6.90 -0.37 13.58
N ILE A 122 6.22 -1.41 14.08
CA ILE A 122 5.38 -2.30 13.28
C ILE A 122 3.90 -2.26 13.70
N ASN A 123 3.56 -1.55 14.78
CA ASN A 123 2.18 -1.30 15.16
C ASN A 123 1.56 -0.26 14.21
N PRO A 124 0.48 -0.61 13.50
CA PRO A 124 -0.13 0.30 12.54
C PRO A 124 -0.88 1.43 13.24
N VAL A 125 -0.81 2.61 12.65
CA VAL A 125 -1.63 3.76 13.06
C VAL A 125 -3.03 3.62 12.45
N GLU A 126 -4.05 3.97 13.21
CA GLU A 126 -5.42 4.06 12.72
C GLU A 126 -5.67 5.45 12.14
N THR A 127 -6.09 5.50 10.89
CA THR A 127 -6.41 6.75 10.18
C THR A 127 -7.85 6.71 9.71
N ARG A 128 -8.65 7.69 10.12
CA ARG A 128 -9.99 7.92 9.61
C ARG A 128 -9.90 8.56 8.22
N MET A 129 -10.64 8.04 7.26
CA MET A 129 -10.58 8.50 5.88
C MET A 129 -11.98 8.60 5.26
N PRO A 130 -12.25 9.59 4.39
CA PRO A 130 -13.49 9.67 3.63
C PRO A 130 -13.76 8.38 2.84
N SER A 131 -14.99 7.87 2.94
CA SER A 131 -15.45 6.65 2.26
C SER A 131 -15.85 6.95 0.81
N VAL A 132 -14.89 7.42 0.00
CA VAL A 132 -15.10 7.73 -1.42
C VAL A 132 -14.21 6.89 -2.31
N ARG A 133 -14.66 6.64 -3.54
CA ARG A 133 -13.87 5.91 -4.53
C ARG A 133 -12.68 6.75 -4.99
N GLY A 134 -11.50 6.16 -4.96
CA GLY A 134 -10.30 6.86 -5.43
C GLY A 134 -10.36 7.29 -6.90
N LYS A 135 -11.16 6.60 -7.73
CA LYS A 135 -11.38 6.98 -9.13
C LYS A 135 -12.11 8.32 -9.26
N ALA A 136 -13.10 8.60 -8.40
CA ALA A 136 -13.83 9.88 -8.40
C ALA A 136 -12.88 11.04 -8.06
N LEU A 137 -12.05 10.88 -7.03
CA LEU A 137 -11.04 11.88 -6.67
C LEU A 137 -10.04 12.15 -7.79
N ILE A 138 -9.53 11.08 -8.43
CA ILE A 138 -8.57 11.22 -9.53
C ILE A 138 -9.18 11.98 -10.71
N ARG A 139 -10.44 11.69 -11.07
CA ARG A 139 -11.14 12.34 -12.18
C ARG A 139 -11.33 13.84 -11.95
N LEU A 140 -11.63 14.23 -10.73
CA LEU A 140 -11.74 15.65 -10.37
C LEU A 140 -10.41 16.28 -9.93
N ARG A 141 -9.30 15.54 -9.98
CA ARG A 141 -7.97 15.99 -9.50
C ARG A 141 -7.96 16.46 -8.05
N LEU A 142 -8.82 15.87 -7.22
CA LEU A 142 -8.88 16.11 -5.78
C LEU A 142 -8.07 15.07 -5.01
N GLY A 143 -7.50 15.50 -3.89
CA GLY A 143 -6.94 14.63 -2.87
C GLY A 143 -7.99 14.27 -1.80
N ARG A 144 -7.75 13.21 -1.01
CA ARG A 144 -8.63 12.89 0.13
C ARG A 144 -8.68 14.01 1.16
N GLY A 145 -7.55 14.67 1.39
CA GLY A 145 -7.48 15.79 2.32
C GLY A 145 -8.28 17.01 1.89
N ASP A 146 -8.62 17.16 0.61
CA ASP A 146 -9.49 18.25 0.14
C ASP A 146 -10.93 18.08 0.61
N LEU A 147 -11.34 16.83 0.93
CA LEU A 147 -12.66 16.51 1.46
C LEU A 147 -12.80 16.78 2.97
N GLU A 148 -11.68 16.96 3.67
CA GLU A 148 -11.66 17.25 5.12
C GLU A 148 -11.60 18.74 5.42
N LEU A 149 -11.46 19.56 4.39
CA LEU A 149 -11.37 21.02 4.51
C LEU A 149 -12.74 21.67 4.57
N LYS A 150 -12.78 22.88 5.16
CA LYS A 150 -13.97 23.72 5.12
C LYS A 150 -14.40 23.97 3.66
N GLU A 151 -15.71 24.16 3.45
CA GLU A 151 -16.31 24.43 2.13
C GLU A 151 -16.09 23.32 1.09
N VAL A 152 -16.18 22.06 1.51
CA VAL A 152 -16.00 20.90 0.64
C VAL A 152 -16.87 20.95 -0.63
N HIS A 153 -18.12 21.40 -0.54
CA HIS A 153 -19.04 21.56 -1.68
C HIS A 153 -18.48 22.56 -2.72
N LYS A 154 -17.96 23.71 -2.28
CA LYS A 154 -17.37 24.71 -3.18
C LYS A 154 -16.14 24.15 -3.89
N ARG A 155 -15.31 23.39 -3.17
CA ARG A 155 -14.11 22.73 -3.74
C ARG A 155 -14.47 21.70 -4.79
N ILE A 156 -15.43 20.83 -4.50
CA ILE A 156 -15.92 19.83 -5.45
C ILE A 156 -16.50 20.51 -6.70
N LYS A 157 -17.36 21.54 -6.53
CA LYS A 157 -17.91 22.31 -7.65
C LYS A 157 -16.84 22.99 -8.50
N LYS A 158 -15.82 23.60 -7.86
CA LYS A 158 -14.69 24.22 -8.57
C LYS A 158 -13.90 23.18 -9.37
N ALA A 159 -13.58 22.04 -8.77
CA ALA A 159 -12.87 20.96 -9.44
C ALA A 159 -13.66 20.37 -10.61
N PHE A 160 -14.97 20.19 -10.43
CA PHE A 160 -15.87 19.75 -11.50
C PHE A 160 -15.86 20.72 -12.67
N ARG A 161 -16.07 22.02 -12.44
CA ARG A 161 -16.08 23.03 -13.52
C ARG A 161 -14.77 22.99 -14.32
N ALA A 162 -13.63 22.89 -13.64
CA ALA A 162 -12.32 22.83 -14.31
C ALA A 162 -12.19 21.57 -15.20
N GLN A 163 -12.63 20.41 -14.73
CA GLN A 163 -12.54 19.17 -15.51
C GLN A 163 -13.63 19.10 -16.61
N ALA A 164 -14.82 19.62 -16.33
CA ALA A 164 -15.91 19.72 -17.32
C ALA A 164 -15.50 20.58 -18.51
N MET A 165 -14.83 21.71 -18.30
CA MET A 165 -14.32 22.56 -19.39
C MET A 165 -13.28 21.86 -20.28
N ILE A 166 -12.42 21.00 -19.70
CA ILE A 166 -11.38 20.26 -20.44
C ILE A 166 -11.99 19.15 -21.29
N HIS A 167 -13.04 18.48 -20.78
CA HIS A 167 -13.63 17.30 -21.42
C HIS A 167 -14.96 17.57 -22.11
N HIS A 168 -15.39 18.84 -22.23
CA HIS A 168 -16.68 19.21 -22.84
C HIS A 168 -16.73 18.84 -24.33
N PRO A 169 -17.79 18.16 -24.79
CA PRO A 169 -17.89 17.75 -26.21
C PRO A 169 -17.82 18.93 -27.17
N ASP A 170 -18.46 20.06 -26.86
CA ASP A 170 -18.46 21.26 -27.72
C ASP A 170 -17.08 21.94 -27.83
N LYS A 171 -16.14 21.56 -26.97
CA LYS A 171 -14.74 22.05 -27.01
C LYS A 171 -13.77 20.98 -27.52
N GLY A 172 -14.27 19.99 -28.25
CA GLY A 172 -13.45 18.89 -28.77
C GLY A 172 -13.10 17.81 -27.74
N GLY A 173 -13.73 17.81 -26.58
CA GLY A 173 -13.52 16.80 -25.54
C GLY A 173 -14.21 15.46 -25.86
N ASN A 174 -13.85 14.43 -25.10
CA ASN A 174 -14.38 13.08 -25.27
C ASN A 174 -15.64 12.87 -24.39
N ASN A 175 -16.75 12.46 -25.02
CA ASN A 175 -18.05 12.19 -24.34
C ASN A 175 -17.94 11.17 -23.19
N ALA A 176 -17.14 10.12 -23.33
CA ALA A 176 -16.94 9.14 -22.30
C ALA A 176 -16.16 9.72 -21.11
N ALA A 177 -15.14 10.56 -21.37
CA ALA A 177 -14.39 11.26 -20.34
C ALA A 177 -15.30 12.27 -19.61
N PHE A 178 -16.12 13.02 -20.33
CA PHE A 178 -17.07 13.98 -19.74
C PHE A 178 -18.08 13.28 -18.84
N ARG A 179 -18.72 12.20 -19.27
CA ARG A 179 -19.63 11.39 -18.43
C ARG A 179 -18.95 10.89 -17.18
N ASN A 180 -17.69 10.46 -17.28
CA ASN A 180 -16.93 10.04 -16.13
C ASN A 180 -16.64 11.17 -15.12
N VAL A 181 -16.48 12.41 -15.59
CA VAL A 181 -16.32 13.60 -14.75
C VAL A 181 -17.63 13.93 -14.05
N VAL A 182 -18.78 13.85 -14.76
CA VAL A 182 -20.13 14.04 -14.18
C VAL A 182 -20.39 13.01 -13.07
N HIS A 183 -20.20 11.72 -13.34
CA HIS A 183 -20.37 10.67 -12.31
C HIS A 183 -19.45 10.87 -11.09
N ALA A 184 -18.23 11.33 -11.32
CA ALA A 184 -17.32 11.62 -10.19
C ALA A 184 -17.81 12.79 -9.34
N TYR A 185 -18.41 13.80 -9.98
CA TYR A 185 -19.01 14.93 -9.29
C TYR A 185 -20.23 14.52 -8.46
N GLU A 186 -21.16 13.76 -9.04
CA GLU A 186 -22.34 13.23 -8.35
C GLU A 186 -21.97 12.38 -7.12
N GLU A 187 -21.00 11.48 -7.28
CA GLU A 187 -20.51 10.64 -6.17
C GLU A 187 -19.94 11.49 -5.03
N LEU A 188 -19.14 12.52 -5.36
CA LEU A 188 -18.50 13.35 -4.33
C LEU A 188 -19.48 14.36 -3.69
N ILE A 189 -20.45 14.88 -4.42
CA ILE A 189 -21.51 15.73 -3.85
C ILE A 189 -22.40 14.92 -2.92
N SER A 190 -22.88 13.76 -3.34
CA SER A 190 -23.67 12.87 -2.49
C SER A 190 -22.91 12.50 -1.20
N TRP A 191 -21.63 12.22 -1.30
CA TRP A 191 -20.82 12.02 -0.11
C TRP A 191 -20.73 13.28 0.76
N ALA A 192 -20.62 14.46 0.18
CA ALA A 192 -20.51 15.72 0.94
C ALA A 192 -21.81 16.09 1.67
N GLU A 193 -22.96 15.66 1.16
CA GLU A 193 -24.29 15.80 1.80
C GLU A 193 -24.44 14.87 3.00
N SER A 194 -23.90 13.65 2.92
CA SER A 194 -23.92 12.66 4.00
C SER A 194 -22.55 12.02 4.18
N PRO A 195 -21.58 12.71 4.85
CA PRO A 195 -20.22 12.25 4.93
C PRO A 195 -20.06 10.95 5.72
N SER A 196 -19.56 9.91 5.06
CA SER A 196 -19.20 8.65 5.66
C SER A 196 -17.68 8.45 5.68
N PHE A 197 -17.18 7.76 6.71
CA PHE A 197 -15.75 7.55 6.91
C PHE A 197 -15.46 6.09 7.20
N VAL A 198 -14.28 5.65 6.81
CA VAL A 198 -13.74 4.32 7.14
C VAL A 198 -12.43 4.46 7.89
N THR A 199 -12.25 3.66 8.94
CA THR A 199 -10.98 3.55 9.64
C THR A 199 -10.08 2.59 8.90
N ARG A 200 -8.84 2.99 8.64
CA ARG A 200 -7.80 2.16 8.06
C ARG A 200 -6.61 2.09 9.00
N ARG A 201 -6.08 0.88 9.15
CA ARG A 201 -4.84 0.62 9.87
C ARG A 201 -3.71 0.49 8.86
N GLY A 202 -2.58 1.12 9.15
CA GLY A 202 -1.42 1.06 8.27
C GLY A 202 -0.36 2.10 8.63
N PHE A 203 0.55 2.35 7.70
CA PHE A 203 1.62 3.34 7.83
C PHE A 203 1.57 4.31 6.66
N PRO A 204 2.01 5.56 6.85
CA PRO A 204 2.06 6.52 5.75
C PRO A 204 3.21 6.24 4.76
N ASP A 205 4.27 5.59 5.20
CA ASP A 205 5.55 5.45 4.49
C ASP A 205 5.83 4.04 3.94
N LYS A 206 5.16 3.00 4.46
CA LYS A 206 5.45 1.60 4.14
C LYS A 206 4.19 0.75 3.95
N TRP A 207 4.32 -0.38 3.26
CA TRP A 207 3.26 -1.38 3.17
C TRP A 207 3.13 -2.11 4.50
N PHE A 208 1.90 -2.41 4.88
CA PHE A 208 1.55 -3.08 6.11
C PHE A 208 0.84 -4.41 5.81
N TYR A 209 1.28 -5.49 6.43
CA TYR A 209 0.59 -6.76 6.41
C TYR A 209 -0.20 -6.96 7.70
N ASP A 210 -1.48 -7.23 7.54
CA ASP A 210 -2.39 -7.56 8.63
C ASP A 210 -2.60 -9.08 8.67
N GLY A 211 -2.04 -9.74 9.68
CA GLY A 211 -2.11 -11.19 9.85
C GLY A 211 -3.54 -11.68 10.06
N SER A 212 -4.39 -10.91 10.75
CA SER A 212 -5.79 -11.26 11.01
C SER A 212 -6.62 -11.33 9.71
N ARG A 213 -6.25 -10.52 8.71
CA ARG A 213 -6.91 -10.45 7.41
C ARG A 213 -6.13 -11.13 6.29
N ASN A 214 -4.94 -11.65 6.60
CA ASN A 214 -4.02 -12.28 5.65
C ASN A 214 -3.80 -11.45 4.37
N ARG A 215 -3.60 -10.14 4.51
CA ARG A 215 -3.42 -9.26 3.34
C ARG A 215 -2.50 -8.08 3.60
N TRP A 216 -1.88 -7.61 2.52
CA TRP A 216 -1.13 -6.38 2.50
C TRP A 216 -2.04 -5.17 2.27
N VAL A 217 -1.82 -4.15 3.07
CA VAL A 217 -2.48 -2.84 3.00
C VAL A 217 -1.47 -1.83 2.46
N GLN A 218 -1.91 -1.03 1.50
CA GLN A 218 -1.09 0.04 0.94
C GLN A 218 -0.85 1.14 1.97
N PRO A 219 0.23 1.94 1.82
CA PRO A 219 0.46 3.11 2.66
C PRO A 219 -0.78 3.99 2.76
N THR A 220 -1.11 4.41 3.98
CA THR A 220 -2.18 5.38 4.27
C THR A 220 -1.68 6.79 3.94
N PRO A 221 -2.56 7.77 3.67
CA PRO A 221 -2.16 9.17 3.65
C PRO A 221 -1.56 9.57 4.99
N GLU A 222 -0.62 10.50 4.96
CA GLU A 222 -0.11 11.11 6.19
C GLU A 222 -1.26 11.81 6.92
N PRO A 223 -1.43 11.61 8.24
CA PRO A 223 -2.33 12.43 9.02
C PRO A 223 -1.88 13.89 8.83
N LYS A 224 -2.80 14.77 8.49
CA LYS A 224 -2.53 16.21 8.56
C LYS A 224 -2.49 16.56 10.04
N GLY A 225 -1.32 17.01 10.52
CA GLY A 225 -1.20 17.67 11.80
C GLY A 225 -2.03 18.96 11.84
#